data_3bd75a21d8cd7ab3d55ecfcace2ae69d
#
_entry.id   3bd75a21d8cd7ab3d55ecfcace2ae69d
#
_cell.length_a   1.000
_cell.length_b   1.000
_cell.length_c   1.000
_cell.angle_alpha   90.00
_cell.angle_beta   90.00
_cell.angle_gamma   90.00
#
_symmetry.space_group_name_H-M   'P 1'
#
loop_
_entity.id
_entity.type
_entity.pdbx_description
1 polymer ?
#
loop_
_entity_poly.entity_id
_entity_poly.type
_entity_poly.pdbx_seq_one_letter_code
_entity_poly.pdbx_strand_id
1 'polypeptide(L)'
;MARILAVDDERAILDALARVLGRDGHEVVKAEDPTAVPGMDLSRFDLVLCDVMMPGLDGFELVRQIRPDFDGPIVFLTARVAEEDAVAAYGLGADDYVRKPFGAAELRAKVAAHLRRERRPRSHALSFGEVRIDLRARGLAVGGEAAPLTPTEYAICKYLARHPGQVMSRAQIREAVLGWESDADDAAISMQVSRARRKLSEAGADPIATVWGMGYKWQL
;
A
#
# COMPACT_ATOMS: atom_id res chain seq x y z
N MET A 1 -16.40 -3.23 -13.60
CA MET A 1 -15.66 -4.49 -13.57
C MET A 1 -14.37 -4.20 -12.81
N ALA A 2 -14.05 -4.99 -11.79
CA ALA A 2 -12.83 -4.86 -11.00
C ALA A 2 -12.11 -6.21 -10.99
N ARG A 3 -10.80 -6.18 -10.80
CA ARG A 3 -9.96 -7.38 -10.68
C ARG A 3 -9.56 -7.56 -9.23
N ILE A 4 -9.97 -8.65 -8.62
CA ILE A 4 -9.84 -8.93 -7.19
C ILE A 4 -8.89 -10.11 -7.00
N LEU A 5 -7.86 -9.95 -6.18
CA LEU A 5 -7.03 -11.07 -5.73
C LEU A 5 -7.67 -11.68 -4.47
N ALA A 6 -7.95 -12.98 -4.51
CA ALA A 6 -8.42 -13.74 -3.35
C ALA A 6 -7.34 -14.73 -2.93
N VAL A 7 -6.88 -14.65 -1.69
CA VAL A 7 -5.83 -15.49 -1.11
C VAL A 7 -6.42 -16.28 0.06
N ASP A 8 -6.44 -17.59 -0.05
CA ASP A 8 -7.01 -18.50 0.95
C ASP A 8 -6.49 -19.92 0.63
N ASP A 9 -6.02 -20.67 1.60
CA ASP A 9 -5.53 -22.02 1.39
C ASP A 9 -6.67 -23.05 1.13
N GLU A 10 -7.90 -22.65 1.45
CA GLU A 10 -9.09 -23.43 1.16
C GLU A 10 -9.66 -23.12 -0.23
N ARG A 11 -9.43 -23.99 -1.21
CA ARG A 11 -9.98 -23.84 -2.57
C ARG A 11 -11.50 -23.66 -2.61
N ALA A 12 -12.24 -24.28 -1.68
CA ALA A 12 -13.69 -24.15 -1.59
C ALA A 12 -14.12 -22.70 -1.28
N ILE A 13 -13.35 -21.98 -0.45
CA ILE A 13 -13.56 -20.56 -0.14
C ILE A 13 -13.27 -19.71 -1.36
N LEU A 14 -12.17 -19.95 -2.05
CA LEU A 14 -11.81 -19.24 -3.29
C LEU A 14 -12.89 -19.42 -4.37
N ASP A 15 -13.43 -20.63 -4.51
CA ASP A 15 -14.52 -20.91 -5.44
C ASP A 15 -15.82 -20.20 -5.05
N ALA A 16 -16.12 -20.12 -3.76
CA ALA A 16 -17.26 -19.37 -3.25
C ALA A 16 -17.12 -17.86 -3.50
N LEU A 17 -15.95 -17.29 -3.22
CA LEU A 17 -15.62 -15.89 -3.49
C LEU A 17 -15.78 -15.55 -4.98
N ALA A 18 -15.18 -16.38 -5.85
CA ALA A 18 -15.28 -16.18 -7.29
C ALA A 18 -16.71 -16.25 -7.81
N ARG A 19 -17.51 -17.18 -7.27
CA ARG A 19 -18.93 -17.31 -7.64
C ARG A 19 -19.77 -16.11 -7.18
N VAL A 20 -19.54 -15.66 -5.94
CA VAL A 20 -20.31 -14.55 -5.35
C VAL A 20 -19.99 -13.23 -6.05
N LEU A 21 -18.70 -12.93 -6.22
CA LEU A 21 -18.25 -11.65 -6.79
C LEU A 21 -18.32 -11.63 -8.33
N GLY A 22 -18.21 -12.78 -8.96
CA GLY A 22 -18.42 -12.93 -10.41
C GLY A 22 -19.84 -12.55 -10.85
N ARG A 23 -20.86 -12.70 -9.99
CA ARG A 23 -22.23 -12.26 -10.26
C ARG A 23 -22.36 -10.74 -10.37
N ASP A 24 -21.43 -9.99 -9.75
CA ASP A 24 -21.36 -8.53 -9.84
C ASP A 24 -20.44 -8.06 -10.98
N GLY A 25 -19.97 -8.99 -11.83
CA GLY A 25 -19.10 -8.72 -12.98
C GLY A 25 -17.65 -8.45 -12.60
N HIS A 26 -17.19 -8.91 -11.43
CA HIS A 26 -15.78 -8.85 -11.04
C HIS A 26 -15.01 -10.08 -11.53
N GLU A 27 -13.74 -9.88 -11.89
CA GLU A 27 -12.78 -10.96 -12.12
C GLU A 27 -12.10 -11.31 -10.78
N VAL A 28 -12.14 -12.57 -10.37
CA VAL A 28 -11.47 -13.03 -9.15
C VAL A 28 -10.31 -13.95 -9.52
N VAL A 29 -9.11 -13.50 -9.24
CA VAL A 29 -7.88 -14.30 -9.35
C VAL A 29 -7.66 -15.00 -8.02
N LYS A 30 -7.51 -16.32 -8.06
CA LYS A 30 -7.36 -17.17 -6.88
C LYS A 30 -5.90 -17.48 -6.62
N ALA A 31 -5.47 -17.37 -5.39
CA ALA A 31 -4.16 -17.77 -4.92
C ALA A 31 -4.34 -18.73 -3.72
N GLU A 32 -4.06 -20.02 -3.94
CA GLU A 32 -4.10 -21.05 -2.90
C GLU A 32 -2.80 -21.05 -2.06
N ASP A 33 -1.70 -20.56 -2.63
CA ASP A 33 -0.40 -20.45 -1.98
C ASP A 33 -0.08 -18.97 -1.69
N PRO A 34 -0.11 -18.55 -0.41
CA PRO A 34 0.20 -17.18 -0.05
C PRO A 34 1.64 -16.78 -0.36
N THR A 35 2.58 -17.73 -0.42
CA THR A 35 4.00 -17.45 -0.66
C THR A 35 4.29 -16.99 -2.10
N ALA A 36 3.41 -17.31 -3.03
CA ALA A 36 3.53 -16.88 -4.43
C ALA A 36 3.09 -15.42 -4.65
N VAL A 37 2.30 -14.86 -3.73
CA VAL A 37 1.65 -13.54 -3.90
C VAL A 37 2.64 -12.37 -3.95
N PRO A 38 3.71 -12.29 -3.12
CA PRO A 38 4.67 -11.20 -3.20
C PRO A 38 5.41 -11.10 -4.55
N GLY A 39 5.47 -12.20 -5.30
CA GLY A 39 6.06 -12.22 -6.65
C GLY A 39 5.10 -11.79 -7.77
N MET A 40 3.84 -11.53 -7.47
CA MET A 40 2.84 -11.12 -8.46
C MET A 40 2.92 -9.63 -8.79
N ASP A 41 2.47 -9.28 -9.99
CA ASP A 41 2.21 -7.87 -10.36
C ASP A 41 0.90 -7.39 -9.69
N LEU A 42 1.03 -6.87 -8.47
CA LEU A 42 -0.08 -6.41 -7.65
C LEU A 42 -0.77 -5.16 -8.20
N SER A 43 -0.12 -4.39 -9.07
CA SER A 43 -0.70 -3.20 -9.70
C SER A 43 -1.93 -3.51 -10.57
N ARG A 44 -2.13 -4.78 -10.92
CA ARG A 44 -3.24 -5.27 -11.74
C ARG A 44 -4.52 -5.51 -10.95
N PHE A 45 -4.49 -5.43 -9.63
CA PHE A 45 -5.64 -5.69 -8.77
C PHE A 45 -6.21 -4.41 -8.19
N ASP A 46 -7.54 -4.39 -8.08
CA ASP A 46 -8.30 -3.28 -7.51
C ASP A 46 -8.60 -3.51 -6.00
N LEU A 47 -8.51 -4.77 -5.54
CA LEU A 47 -8.77 -5.16 -4.15
C LEU A 47 -8.13 -6.52 -3.85
N VAL A 48 -7.68 -6.71 -2.62
CA VAL A 48 -7.20 -8.00 -2.09
C VAL A 48 -8.16 -8.48 -1.00
N LEU A 49 -8.61 -9.74 -1.12
CA LEU A 49 -9.24 -10.50 -0.04
C LEU A 49 -8.20 -11.51 0.45
N CYS A 50 -7.90 -11.51 1.73
CA CYS A 50 -6.85 -12.35 2.28
C CYS A 50 -7.35 -13.09 3.53
N ASP A 51 -7.26 -14.41 3.54
CA ASP A 51 -7.45 -15.15 4.79
C ASP A 51 -6.35 -14.81 5.79
N VAL A 52 -6.69 -14.77 7.06
CA VAL A 52 -5.74 -14.55 8.15
C VAL A 52 -4.99 -15.83 8.48
N MET A 53 -5.70 -16.96 8.53
CA MET A 53 -5.18 -18.22 9.04
C MET A 53 -4.77 -19.15 7.91
N MET A 54 -3.59 -18.97 7.35
CA MET A 54 -3.04 -19.84 6.30
C MET A 54 -1.75 -20.53 6.77
N PRO A 55 -1.50 -21.78 6.35
CA PRO A 55 -0.25 -22.46 6.68
C PRO A 55 0.96 -21.83 5.96
N GLY A 56 2.10 -21.84 6.62
CA GLY A 56 3.37 -21.34 6.05
C GLY A 56 3.54 -19.84 6.17
N LEU A 57 2.68 -19.05 5.50
CA LEU A 57 2.67 -17.58 5.56
C LEU A 57 1.27 -17.11 5.96
N ASP A 58 1.12 -16.58 7.17
CA ASP A 58 -0.16 -16.05 7.62
C ASP A 58 -0.55 -14.76 6.89
N GLY A 59 -1.85 -14.43 6.93
CA GLY A 59 -2.37 -13.27 6.21
C GLY A 59 -1.81 -11.93 6.68
N PHE A 60 -1.45 -11.80 7.95
CA PHE A 60 -0.86 -10.58 8.48
C PHE A 60 0.55 -10.36 7.92
N GLU A 61 1.35 -11.42 7.90
CA GLU A 61 2.70 -11.37 7.36
C GLU A 61 2.67 -11.16 5.84
N LEU A 62 1.76 -11.83 5.13
CA LEU A 62 1.54 -11.60 3.71
C LEU A 62 1.20 -10.12 3.44
N VAL A 63 0.25 -9.54 4.18
CA VAL A 63 -0.15 -8.14 3.99
C VAL A 63 1.01 -7.20 4.28
N ARG A 64 1.83 -7.47 5.29
CA ARG A 64 3.04 -6.70 5.59
C ARG A 64 4.03 -6.68 4.41
N GLN A 65 4.19 -7.82 3.73
CA GLN A 65 5.08 -7.95 2.57
C GLN A 65 4.52 -7.24 1.32
N ILE A 66 3.22 -7.35 1.06
CA ILE A 66 2.63 -6.78 -0.16
C ILE A 66 2.22 -5.32 -0.05
N ARG A 67 1.96 -4.81 1.16
CA ARG A 67 1.47 -3.44 1.37
C ARG A 67 2.35 -2.33 0.80
N PRO A 68 3.70 -2.43 0.79
CA PRO A 68 4.56 -1.44 0.14
C PRO A 68 4.30 -1.29 -1.36
N ASP A 69 3.88 -2.36 -2.04
CA ASP A 69 3.66 -2.43 -3.48
C ASP A 69 2.18 -2.40 -3.89
N PHE A 70 1.27 -2.48 -2.92
CA PHE A 70 -0.18 -2.47 -3.15
C PHE A 70 -0.87 -1.35 -2.39
N ASP A 71 -1.42 -0.37 -3.11
CA ASP A 71 -2.14 0.78 -2.54
C ASP A 71 -3.67 0.55 -2.45
N GLY A 72 -4.19 -0.52 -3.06
CA GLY A 72 -5.61 -0.87 -3.04
C GLY A 72 -6.11 -1.34 -1.68
N PRO A 73 -7.44 -1.48 -1.50
CA PRO A 73 -8.01 -2.00 -0.27
C PRO A 73 -7.65 -3.46 -0.06
N ILE A 74 -7.30 -3.77 1.19
CA ILE A 74 -7.06 -5.12 1.69
C ILE A 74 -8.13 -5.43 2.72
N VAL A 75 -8.91 -6.47 2.48
CA VAL A 75 -9.98 -6.95 3.36
C VAL A 75 -9.61 -8.33 3.86
N PHE A 76 -9.47 -8.48 5.18
CA PHE A 76 -9.23 -9.80 5.76
C PHE A 76 -10.49 -10.66 5.82
N LEU A 77 -10.30 -11.95 5.57
CA LEU A 77 -11.27 -12.99 5.85
C LEU A 77 -10.82 -13.69 7.13
N THR A 78 -11.66 -13.79 8.17
CA THR A 78 -11.23 -14.36 9.45
C THR A 78 -12.32 -15.19 10.12
N ALA A 79 -11.94 -16.33 10.68
CA ALA A 79 -12.82 -17.14 11.52
C ALA A 79 -12.96 -16.60 12.96
N ARG A 80 -12.02 -15.76 13.41
CA ARG A 80 -11.98 -15.15 14.74
C ARG A 80 -11.96 -13.64 14.64
N VAL A 81 -12.78 -12.98 15.48
CA VAL A 81 -12.65 -11.56 15.82
C VAL A 81 -12.38 -11.52 17.31
N ALA A 82 -11.12 -11.70 17.73
CA ALA A 82 -10.68 -11.13 18.98
C ALA A 82 -10.49 -9.63 18.75
N GLU A 83 -10.93 -8.77 19.69
CA GLU A 83 -10.73 -7.31 19.58
C GLU A 83 -9.24 -6.97 19.36
N GLU A 84 -8.35 -7.78 19.94
CA GLU A 84 -6.89 -7.66 19.79
C GLU A 84 -6.41 -7.89 18.35
N ASP A 85 -6.99 -8.86 17.62
CA ASP A 85 -6.67 -9.15 16.22
C ASP A 85 -7.17 -8.06 15.28
N ALA A 86 -8.30 -7.43 15.58
CA ALA A 86 -8.82 -6.31 14.79
C ALA A 86 -7.92 -5.06 14.92
N VAL A 87 -7.42 -4.76 16.12
CA VAL A 87 -6.48 -3.65 16.36
C VAL A 87 -5.15 -3.91 15.63
N ALA A 88 -4.63 -5.15 15.68
CA ALA A 88 -3.43 -5.55 14.95
C ALA A 88 -3.62 -5.42 13.43
N ALA A 89 -4.76 -5.84 12.90
CA ALA A 89 -5.09 -5.75 11.47
C ALA A 89 -5.08 -4.31 10.95
N TYR A 90 -5.69 -3.37 11.70
CA TYR A 90 -5.66 -1.95 11.33
C TYR A 90 -4.27 -1.33 11.44
N GLY A 91 -3.45 -1.76 12.40
CA GLY A 91 -2.04 -1.34 12.55
C GLY A 91 -1.16 -1.79 11.39
N LEU A 92 -1.52 -2.88 10.70
CA LEU A 92 -0.81 -3.44 9.54
C LEU A 92 -1.28 -2.88 8.19
N GLY A 93 -2.26 -1.97 8.20
CA GLY A 93 -2.75 -1.31 6.98
C GLY A 93 -3.85 -2.08 6.25
N ALA A 94 -4.59 -2.97 6.92
CA ALA A 94 -5.85 -3.50 6.40
C ALA A 94 -6.94 -2.44 6.45
N ASP A 95 -7.84 -2.48 5.49
CA ASP A 95 -8.93 -1.51 5.34
C ASP A 95 -10.25 -2.00 5.96
N ASP A 96 -10.43 -3.33 6.08
CA ASP A 96 -11.63 -3.95 6.65
C ASP A 96 -11.42 -5.45 6.90
N TYR A 97 -12.40 -6.09 7.51
CA TYR A 97 -12.46 -7.55 7.68
C TYR A 97 -13.87 -8.10 7.43
N VAL A 98 -13.94 -9.36 7.01
CA VAL A 98 -15.18 -10.15 6.85
C VAL A 98 -15.05 -11.42 7.68
N ARG A 99 -16.01 -11.65 8.55
CA ARG A 99 -16.01 -12.84 9.41
C ARG A 99 -16.48 -14.09 8.66
N LYS A 100 -15.72 -15.17 8.76
CA LYS A 100 -16.13 -16.52 8.31
C LYS A 100 -17.02 -17.20 9.39
N PRO A 101 -18.15 -17.85 9.02
CA PRO A 101 -18.72 -17.91 7.69
C PRO A 101 -19.42 -16.60 7.31
N PHE A 102 -19.22 -16.13 6.09
CA PHE A 102 -19.78 -14.87 5.60
C PHE A 102 -21.01 -15.09 4.71
N GLY A 103 -21.96 -14.17 4.84
CA GLY A 103 -23.09 -14.10 3.91
C GLY A 103 -22.68 -13.48 2.57
N ALA A 104 -23.20 -14.02 1.46
CA ALA A 104 -22.92 -13.46 0.13
C ALA A 104 -23.30 -11.97 0.01
N ALA A 105 -24.39 -11.54 0.66
CA ALA A 105 -24.83 -10.15 0.66
C ALA A 105 -23.86 -9.23 1.41
N GLU A 106 -23.34 -9.66 2.56
CA GLU A 106 -22.36 -8.92 3.37
C GLU A 106 -21.05 -8.74 2.59
N LEU A 107 -20.49 -9.84 2.05
CA LEU A 107 -19.27 -9.82 1.25
C LEU A 107 -19.39 -8.85 0.08
N ARG A 108 -20.46 -8.95 -0.69
CA ARG A 108 -20.74 -8.07 -1.84
C ARG A 108 -20.85 -6.61 -1.43
N ALA A 109 -21.57 -6.33 -0.34
CA ALA A 109 -21.73 -4.96 0.16
C ALA A 109 -20.40 -4.33 0.58
N LYS A 110 -19.55 -5.08 1.30
CA LYS A 110 -18.22 -4.62 1.73
C LYS A 110 -17.30 -4.40 0.54
N VAL A 111 -17.17 -5.38 -0.35
CA VAL A 111 -16.36 -5.26 -1.57
C VAL A 111 -16.83 -4.08 -2.43
N ALA A 112 -18.14 -3.92 -2.66
CA ALA A 112 -18.68 -2.78 -3.41
C ALA A 112 -18.40 -1.44 -2.72
N ALA A 113 -18.43 -1.38 -1.38
CA ALA A 113 -18.12 -0.16 -0.62
C ALA A 113 -16.66 0.25 -0.80
N HIS A 114 -15.72 -0.71 -0.71
CA HIS A 114 -14.30 -0.46 -0.92
C HIS A 114 -14.00 -0.08 -2.36
N LEU A 115 -14.50 -0.81 -3.35
CA LEU A 115 -14.32 -0.48 -4.77
C LEU A 115 -14.98 0.85 -5.16
N ARG A 116 -16.07 1.29 -4.50
CA ARG A 116 -16.66 2.60 -4.71
C ARG A 116 -15.83 3.73 -4.11
N ARG A 117 -15.19 3.51 -2.94
CA ARG A 117 -14.21 4.44 -2.39
C ARG A 117 -13.01 4.59 -3.32
N GLU A 118 -12.61 3.50 -4.01
CA GLU A 118 -11.60 3.52 -5.07
C GLU A 118 -12.04 4.26 -6.33
N ARG A 119 -13.33 4.16 -6.72
CA ARG A 119 -13.90 4.84 -7.90
C ARG A 119 -14.21 6.34 -7.69
N ARG A 120 -14.30 6.81 -6.46
CA ARG A 120 -14.03 8.24 -6.24
C ARG A 120 -12.62 8.43 -6.73
N PRO A 121 -12.32 9.47 -7.57
CA PRO A 121 -10.96 9.63 -8.02
C PRO A 121 -10.08 9.66 -6.78
N ARG A 122 -9.58 8.51 -6.38
CA ARG A 122 -8.30 8.47 -5.72
C ARG A 122 -7.44 9.13 -6.79
N SER A 123 -7.00 10.31 -6.51
CA SER A 123 -5.81 10.73 -7.18
C SER A 123 -4.83 9.62 -6.83
N HIS A 124 -4.52 8.73 -7.79
CA HIS A 124 -3.35 7.86 -7.71
C HIS A 124 -2.10 8.77 -7.60
N ALA A 125 -2.31 9.96 -7.09
CA ALA A 125 -1.38 11.03 -6.91
C ALA A 125 -1.70 11.72 -5.59
N LEU A 126 -0.70 11.85 -4.75
CA LEU A 126 -0.71 12.79 -3.64
C LEU A 126 -0.44 14.17 -4.25
N SER A 127 -1.28 15.15 -3.96
CA SER A 127 -1.12 16.50 -4.48
C SER A 127 -0.90 17.49 -3.34
N PHE A 128 0.17 18.25 -3.44
CA PHE A 128 0.59 19.27 -2.47
C PHE A 128 0.97 20.53 -3.24
N GLY A 129 0.02 21.44 -3.40
CA GLY A 129 0.21 22.60 -4.28
C GLY A 129 0.53 22.15 -5.71
N GLU A 130 1.68 22.54 -6.22
CA GLU A 130 2.15 22.18 -7.56
C GLU A 130 2.84 20.80 -7.62
N VAL A 131 3.15 20.19 -6.48
CA VAL A 131 3.77 18.85 -6.43
C VAL A 131 2.71 17.77 -6.52
N ARG A 132 2.85 16.90 -7.50
CA ARG A 132 2.00 15.73 -7.70
C ARG A 132 2.84 14.46 -7.72
N ILE A 133 2.56 13.54 -6.80
CA ILE A 133 3.20 12.22 -6.73
C ILE A 133 2.24 11.19 -7.31
N ASP A 134 2.54 10.67 -8.49
CA ASP A 134 1.76 9.60 -9.10
C ASP A 134 2.20 8.26 -8.52
N LEU A 135 1.30 7.63 -7.75
CA LEU A 135 1.59 6.37 -7.05
C LEU A 135 1.59 5.18 -8.02
N ARG A 136 0.83 5.27 -9.12
CA ARG A 136 0.73 4.21 -10.12
C ARG A 136 1.89 4.26 -11.11
N ALA A 137 2.19 5.45 -11.64
CA ALA A 137 3.31 5.65 -12.55
C ALA A 137 4.67 5.66 -11.81
N ARG A 138 4.68 5.61 -10.45
CA ARG A 138 5.87 5.75 -9.60
C ARG A 138 6.70 6.97 -9.97
N GLY A 139 6.01 8.09 -10.21
CA GLY A 139 6.60 9.34 -10.66
C GLY A 139 6.19 10.53 -9.78
N LEU A 140 6.96 11.60 -9.85
CA LEU A 140 6.66 12.86 -9.21
C LEU A 140 6.75 13.97 -10.27
N ALA A 141 5.78 14.87 -10.27
CA ALA A 141 5.76 16.04 -11.14
C ALA A 141 5.59 17.33 -10.31
N VAL A 142 6.15 18.42 -10.79
CA VAL A 142 6.02 19.76 -10.23
C VAL A 142 5.50 20.68 -11.32
N GLY A 143 4.40 21.38 -11.10
CA GLY A 143 3.79 22.24 -12.11
C GLY A 143 3.38 21.49 -13.40
N GLY A 144 3.22 20.17 -13.33
CA GLY A 144 2.92 19.31 -14.47
C GLY A 144 4.15 18.70 -15.17
N GLU A 145 5.36 19.12 -14.86
CA GLU A 145 6.61 18.57 -15.41
C GLU A 145 7.17 17.47 -14.51
N ALA A 146 7.58 16.34 -15.11
CA ALA A 146 8.11 15.20 -14.38
C ALA A 146 9.49 15.50 -13.79
N ALA A 147 9.67 15.29 -12.48
CA ALA A 147 10.96 15.35 -11.83
C ALA A 147 11.73 14.04 -12.04
N PRO A 148 13.02 14.07 -12.51
CA PRO A 148 13.79 12.88 -12.85
C PRO A 148 14.37 12.19 -11.60
N LEU A 149 13.49 11.69 -10.73
CA LEU A 149 13.87 10.98 -9.50
C LEU A 149 14.29 9.54 -9.81
N THR A 150 15.30 9.07 -9.09
CA THR A 150 15.61 7.64 -9.05
C THR A 150 14.54 6.88 -8.25
N PRO A 151 14.43 5.53 -8.37
CA PRO A 151 13.47 4.76 -7.59
C PRO A 151 13.57 5.00 -6.07
N THR A 152 14.79 5.10 -5.53
CA THR A 152 15.02 5.36 -4.10
C THR A 152 14.63 6.78 -3.71
N GLU A 153 14.97 7.78 -4.50
CA GLU A 153 14.56 9.18 -4.27
C GLU A 153 13.04 9.33 -4.32
N TYR A 154 12.38 8.67 -5.28
CA TYR A 154 10.92 8.62 -5.35
C TYR A 154 10.31 7.96 -4.12
N ALA A 155 10.84 6.81 -3.68
CA ALA A 155 10.35 6.08 -2.52
C ALA A 155 10.44 6.92 -1.23
N ILE A 156 11.53 7.69 -1.06
CA ILE A 156 11.70 8.64 0.04
C ILE A 156 10.64 9.74 -0.03
N CYS A 157 10.45 10.37 -1.19
CA CYS A 157 9.44 11.42 -1.38
C CYS A 157 8.04 10.88 -1.10
N LYS A 158 7.70 9.70 -1.64
CA LYS A 158 6.42 9.00 -1.39
C LYS A 158 6.21 8.75 0.10
N TYR A 159 7.22 8.24 0.80
CA TYR A 159 7.14 7.93 2.23
C TYR A 159 6.88 9.20 3.06
N LEU A 160 7.66 10.25 2.85
CA LEU A 160 7.49 11.51 3.57
C LEU A 160 6.15 12.18 3.25
N ALA A 161 5.71 12.17 1.99
CA ALA A 161 4.45 12.74 1.54
C ALA A 161 3.21 12.00 2.07
N ARG A 162 3.33 10.73 2.44
CA ARG A 162 2.26 9.98 3.13
C ARG A 162 2.10 10.37 4.60
N HIS A 163 3.09 11.08 5.17
CA HIS A 163 3.10 11.54 6.57
C HIS A 163 3.35 13.06 6.61
N PRO A 164 2.48 13.87 5.98
CA PRO A 164 2.70 15.31 5.85
C PRO A 164 2.76 15.98 7.24
N GLY A 165 3.76 16.83 7.44
CA GLY A 165 3.99 17.53 8.70
C GLY A 165 4.66 16.70 9.80
N GLN A 166 4.70 15.36 9.66
CA GLN A 166 5.35 14.48 10.63
C GLN A 166 6.85 14.39 10.37
N VAL A 167 7.65 14.43 11.44
CA VAL A 167 9.10 14.26 11.35
C VAL A 167 9.44 12.79 11.33
N MET A 168 10.13 12.33 10.28
CA MET A 168 10.63 10.97 10.13
C MET A 168 12.13 10.93 10.33
N SER A 169 12.60 10.08 11.25
CA SER A 169 14.02 9.87 11.46
C SER A 169 14.68 9.19 10.25
N ARG A 170 16.00 9.31 10.12
CA ARG A 170 16.75 8.63 9.05
C ARG A 170 16.58 7.12 9.11
N ALA A 171 16.56 6.56 10.32
CA ALA A 171 16.33 5.13 10.54
C ALA A 171 14.96 4.68 10.06
N GLN A 172 13.89 5.43 10.38
CA GLN A 172 12.54 5.14 9.88
C GLN A 172 12.45 5.22 8.36
N ILE A 173 13.08 6.22 7.74
CA ILE A 173 13.09 6.36 6.27
C ILE A 173 13.85 5.18 5.64
N ARG A 174 15.01 4.83 6.19
CA ARG A 174 15.81 3.70 5.70
C ARG A 174 15.01 2.40 5.74
N GLU A 175 14.44 2.09 6.89
CA GLU A 175 13.63 0.89 7.09
C GLU A 175 12.45 0.81 6.12
N ALA A 176 11.71 1.91 5.96
CA ALA A 176 10.54 1.98 5.09
C ALA A 176 10.87 1.90 3.59
N VAL A 177 12.07 2.34 3.18
CA VAL A 177 12.45 2.46 1.76
C VAL A 177 13.37 1.35 1.30
N LEU A 178 14.29 0.89 2.16
CA LEU A 178 15.32 -0.10 1.83
C LEU A 178 15.13 -1.44 2.55
N GLY A 179 14.23 -1.50 3.55
CA GLY A 179 13.98 -2.70 4.36
C GLY A 179 14.96 -2.86 5.53
N TRP A 180 14.63 -3.80 6.41
CA TRP A 180 15.39 -4.08 7.65
C TRP A 180 16.79 -4.65 7.40
N GLU A 181 16.97 -5.44 6.33
CA GLU A 181 18.21 -6.11 5.99
C GLU A 181 19.21 -5.23 5.25
N SER A 182 18.88 -3.94 5.06
CA SER A 182 19.76 -3.04 4.33
C SER A 182 20.95 -2.60 5.17
N ASP A 183 22.17 -2.88 4.71
CA ASP A 183 23.43 -2.40 5.29
C ASP A 183 23.67 -0.88 5.04
N ALA A 184 22.73 -0.20 4.40
CA ALA A 184 22.85 1.23 4.16
C ALA A 184 22.85 2.00 5.49
N ASP A 185 23.76 2.96 5.62
CA ASP A 185 23.85 3.82 6.79
C ASP A 185 22.91 5.04 6.69
N ASP A 186 22.76 5.79 7.78
CA ASP A 186 21.97 7.01 7.82
C ASP A 186 22.53 8.13 6.91
N ALA A 187 23.83 8.06 6.56
CA ALA A 187 24.46 8.98 5.64
C ALA A 187 23.97 8.76 4.19
N ALA A 188 23.75 7.49 3.81
CA ALA A 188 23.18 7.15 2.51
C ALA A 188 21.78 7.76 2.35
N ILE A 189 20.92 7.70 3.36
CA ILE A 189 19.59 8.34 3.34
C ILE A 189 19.73 9.86 3.20
N SER A 190 20.63 10.48 3.96
CA SER A 190 20.86 11.93 3.89
C SER A 190 21.30 12.38 2.49
N MET A 191 22.13 11.58 1.83
CA MET A 191 22.58 11.84 0.45
C MET A 191 21.41 11.73 -0.55
N GLN A 192 20.58 10.69 -0.41
CA GLN A 192 19.41 10.52 -1.29
C GLN A 192 18.38 11.63 -1.11
N VAL A 193 18.10 12.03 0.13
CA VAL A 193 17.24 13.20 0.42
C VAL A 193 17.80 14.49 -0.21
N SER A 194 19.10 14.72 -0.07
CA SER A 194 19.76 15.89 -0.67
C SER A 194 19.64 15.92 -2.19
N ARG A 195 19.81 14.75 -2.84
CA ARG A 195 19.65 14.60 -4.30
C ARG A 195 18.20 14.83 -4.74
N ALA A 196 17.23 14.23 -4.02
CA ALA A 196 15.82 14.44 -4.29
C ALA A 196 15.45 15.91 -4.16
N ARG A 197 15.85 16.60 -3.07
CA ARG A 197 15.59 18.03 -2.86
C ARG A 197 16.16 18.89 -3.97
N ARG A 198 17.39 18.64 -4.40
CA ARG A 198 17.98 19.41 -5.50
C ARG A 198 17.14 19.31 -6.77
N LYS A 199 16.73 18.08 -7.16
CA LYS A 199 15.92 17.84 -8.36
C LYS A 199 14.53 18.48 -8.26
N LEU A 200 13.92 18.45 -7.06
CA LEU A 200 12.64 19.09 -6.82
C LEU A 200 12.77 20.62 -6.85
N SER A 201 13.85 21.16 -6.28
CA SER A 201 14.15 22.60 -6.31
C SER A 201 14.42 23.10 -7.74
N GLU A 202 15.13 22.33 -8.56
CA GLU A 202 15.33 22.62 -9.98
C GLU A 202 13.99 22.61 -10.75
N ALA A 203 13.01 21.83 -10.30
CA ALA A 203 11.65 21.82 -10.85
C ALA A 203 10.71 22.88 -10.21
N GLY A 204 11.19 23.69 -9.25
CA GLY A 204 10.43 24.78 -8.64
C GLY A 204 9.73 24.46 -7.32
N ALA A 205 10.05 23.33 -6.65
CA ALA A 205 9.45 22.97 -5.37
C ALA A 205 10.50 22.56 -4.32
N ASP A 206 10.25 22.89 -3.05
CA ASP A 206 11.06 22.40 -1.91
C ASP A 206 10.15 21.83 -0.79
N PRO A 207 9.53 20.65 -1.04
CA PRO A 207 8.57 20.07 -0.12
C PRO A 207 9.21 19.34 1.07
N ILE A 208 10.54 19.16 1.10
CA ILE A 208 11.22 18.38 2.14
C ILE A 208 11.99 19.33 3.07
N ALA A 209 11.51 19.47 4.30
CA ALA A 209 12.23 20.23 5.34
C ALA A 209 13.15 19.32 6.16
N THR A 210 14.32 19.85 6.53
CA THR A 210 15.20 19.21 7.51
C THR A 210 14.82 19.69 8.91
N VAL A 211 14.65 18.75 9.83
CA VAL A 211 14.49 19.01 11.26
C VAL A 211 15.78 18.58 11.94
N TRP A 212 16.60 19.56 12.36
CA TRP A 212 17.95 19.33 12.87
C TRP A 212 17.96 18.34 14.05
N GLY A 213 18.84 17.37 13.99
CA GLY A 213 18.96 16.32 14.99
C GLY A 213 17.88 15.25 14.96
N MET A 214 16.75 15.45 14.25
CA MET A 214 15.60 14.53 14.26
C MET A 214 15.38 13.80 12.93
N GLY A 215 15.50 14.50 11.80
CA GLY A 215 15.26 13.89 10.49
C GLY A 215 14.66 14.84 9.46
N TYR A 216 13.68 14.34 8.71
CA TYR A 216 13.05 15.04 7.62
C TYR A 216 11.53 15.02 7.73
N LYS A 217 10.85 16.02 7.18
CA LYS A 217 9.40 16.06 7.07
C LYS A 217 8.96 16.58 5.71
N TRP A 218 7.80 16.12 5.26
CA TRP A 218 7.11 16.74 4.14
C TRP A 218 6.38 17.98 4.61
N GLN A 219 6.64 19.10 4.00
CA GLN A 219 5.95 20.37 4.27
C GLN A 219 5.09 20.75 3.08
N LEU A 220 3.96 21.39 3.37
CA LEU A 220 3.03 21.93 2.39
C LEU A 220 3.39 23.36 2.01
#